data_e4580c8a18ed5f65144a4b4dd1726ec7
#
_entry.id   e4580c8a18ed5f65144a4b4dd1726ec7
#
_cell.length_a   1.000
_cell.length_b   1.000
_cell.length_c   1.000
_cell.angle_alpha   90.00
_cell.angle_beta   90.00
_cell.angle_gamma   90.00
#
_symmetry.space_group_name_H-M   'P 1'
#
loop_
_entity.id
_entity.type
_entity.pdbx_description
1 polymer ?
#
loop_
_entity_poly.entity_id
_entity_poly.type
_entity_poly.pdbx_seq_one_letter_code
_entity_poly.pdbx_strand_id
1 'polypeptide(L)'
;MTRRLRGIHAAWHFWFAVSFGGESGLRQLGLCGIHPLTQRYMLSKSVSKRELKMILNHVSVGVSNVASAVDFYDSVLSALSVRRSHYIENVAAAYGENFEFWVGCPCENGASSGNGTHIAFNAPSKEAVDLFYATALGLGGSCAGKPGLRPEYGETYYAAFVRDADGNKVEAVFM
;
A
#
# COMPACT_ATOMS: atom_id res chain seq x y z
N MET A 1 -35.29 -1.04 6.55
CA MET A 1 -34.11 -0.69 5.74
C MET A 1 -32.89 -0.26 6.58
N THR A 2 -32.91 -0.50 7.92
CA THR A 2 -31.93 0.06 8.89
C THR A 2 -30.99 -0.97 9.53
N ARG A 3 -31.03 -2.24 9.12
CA ARG A 3 -30.17 -3.28 9.71
C ARG A 3 -28.79 -3.48 8.99
N ARG A 4 -28.63 -3.03 7.75
CA ARG A 4 -27.36 -3.17 7.00
C ARG A 4 -26.30 -2.14 7.37
N LEU A 5 -26.71 -0.94 7.81
CA LEU A 5 -25.76 0.14 8.14
C LEU A 5 -25.01 -0.06 9.47
N ARG A 6 -25.56 -0.84 10.41
CA ARG A 6 -24.89 -1.10 11.70
C ARG A 6 -23.65 -2.02 11.56
N GLY A 7 -23.61 -2.88 10.56
CA GLY A 7 -22.47 -3.78 10.34
C GLY A 7 -21.24 -3.07 9.80
N ILE A 8 -21.45 -2.07 8.96
CA ILE A 8 -20.36 -1.33 8.30
C ILE A 8 -19.65 -0.40 9.28
N HIS A 9 -20.42 0.28 10.14
CA HIS A 9 -19.83 1.11 11.21
C HIS A 9 -18.99 0.27 12.20
N ALA A 10 -19.42 -0.95 12.52
CA ALA A 10 -18.64 -1.82 13.41
C ALA A 10 -17.32 -2.26 12.79
N ALA A 11 -17.27 -2.49 11.46
CA ALA A 11 -16.03 -2.87 10.77
C ALA A 11 -15.01 -1.72 10.78
N TRP A 12 -15.46 -0.47 10.60
CA TRP A 12 -14.57 0.70 10.62
C TRP A 12 -14.02 1.03 12.01
N HIS A 13 -14.81 0.84 13.05
CA HIS A 13 -14.32 0.99 14.42
C HIS A 13 -13.31 -0.10 14.79
N PHE A 14 -13.47 -1.31 14.26
CA PHE A 14 -12.52 -2.40 14.46
C PHE A 14 -11.17 -2.10 13.75
N TRP A 15 -11.21 -1.47 12.59
CA TRP A 15 -10.03 -1.01 11.86
C TRP A 15 -9.16 -0.05 12.67
N PHE A 16 -9.79 0.94 13.31
CA PHE A 16 -9.08 1.92 14.12
C PHE A 16 -8.45 1.28 15.37
N ALA A 17 -9.10 0.27 15.95
CA ALA A 17 -8.60 -0.42 17.14
C ALA A 17 -7.41 -1.36 16.84
N VAL A 18 -7.38 -2.03 15.67
CA VAL A 18 -6.27 -2.92 15.30
C VAL A 18 -5.01 -2.13 14.95
N SER A 19 -5.13 -0.90 14.44
CA SER A 19 -3.98 -0.04 14.13
C SER A 19 -3.28 0.50 15.38
N PHE A 20 -3.92 0.50 16.55
CA PHE A 20 -3.35 0.96 17.81
C PHE A 20 -2.98 -0.18 18.79
N GLY A 21 -3.28 -1.42 18.48
CA GLY A 21 -3.12 -2.57 19.38
C GLY A 21 -1.80 -3.33 19.26
N GLY A 22 -0.81 -2.85 18.56
CA GLY A 22 0.40 -3.58 18.17
C GLY A 22 1.67 -3.27 18.93
N GLU A 23 1.64 -2.80 20.18
CA GLU A 23 2.85 -2.75 21.03
C GLU A 23 2.56 -3.11 22.47
N SER A 24 2.34 -4.37 22.74
CA SER A 24 2.59 -4.93 24.06
C SER A 24 3.94 -5.65 24.03
N GLY A 25 4.98 -4.88 24.34
CA GLY A 25 6.33 -5.37 24.44
C GLY A 25 6.44 -6.45 25.49
N LEU A 26 6.75 -7.66 25.10
CA LEU A 26 7.29 -8.71 25.94
C LEU A 26 8.68 -8.26 26.42
N ARG A 27 8.74 -7.70 27.62
CA ARG A 27 10.00 -7.52 28.34
C ARG A 27 10.46 -8.90 28.82
N GLN A 28 11.27 -9.56 28.04
CA GLN A 28 12.05 -10.68 28.53
C GLN A 28 13.27 -10.13 29.29
N LEU A 29 13.16 -10.11 30.61
CA LEU A 29 14.30 -9.91 31.50
C LEU A 29 15.10 -11.20 31.53
N GLY A 30 16.05 -11.35 30.63
CA GLY A 30 17.10 -12.36 30.69
C GLY A 30 18.26 -11.82 31.51
N LEU A 31 18.35 -12.20 32.79
CA LEU A 31 19.56 -12.05 33.58
C LEU A 31 20.57 -13.09 33.12
N CYS A 32 21.43 -12.76 32.18
CA CYS A 32 22.67 -13.47 31.89
C CYS A 32 23.84 -12.53 32.10
N GLY A 33 24.71 -12.89 33.03
CA GLY A 33 25.94 -12.16 33.33
C GLY A 33 26.79 -12.02 32.06
N ILE A 34 27.02 -10.80 31.65
CA ILE A 34 27.80 -10.48 30.46
C ILE A 34 29.25 -10.32 30.88
N HIS A 35 30.14 -11.19 30.37
CA HIS A 35 31.57 -11.05 30.56
C HIS A 35 32.07 -9.71 29.98
N PRO A 36 32.98 -8.98 30.68
CA PRO A 36 33.42 -7.63 30.25
C PRO A 36 34.02 -7.55 28.84
N LEU A 37 34.44 -8.64 28.25
CA LEU A 37 34.99 -8.69 26.89
C LEU A 37 33.95 -8.73 25.78
N THR A 38 32.74 -9.15 26.09
CA THR A 38 31.63 -9.17 25.11
C THR A 38 31.08 -7.79 24.82
N GLN A 39 31.22 -6.87 25.75
CA GLN A 39 30.73 -5.49 25.60
C GLN A 39 31.51 -4.66 24.59
N ARG A 40 32.79 -5.01 24.34
CA ARG A 40 33.62 -4.30 23.34
C ARG A 40 33.31 -4.64 21.88
N TYR A 41 32.74 -5.82 21.63
CA TYR A 41 32.40 -6.25 20.26
C TYR A 41 30.96 -5.96 19.83
N MET A 42 30.09 -5.62 20.76
CA MET A 42 28.70 -5.29 20.46
C MET A 42 28.48 -3.81 20.10
N LEU A 43 29.47 -2.93 20.35
CA LEU A 43 29.38 -1.51 20.05
C LEU A 43 29.71 -1.11 18.62
N SER A 44 30.11 -2.06 17.76
CA SER A 44 30.51 -1.74 16.38
C SER A 44 29.46 -2.09 15.31
N LYS A 45 28.26 -2.51 15.70
CA LYS A 45 27.16 -2.82 14.74
C LYS A 45 25.80 -2.22 15.09
N SER A 46 25.74 -1.20 15.89
CA SER A 46 24.59 -0.30 15.84
C SER A 46 24.86 0.78 14.77
N VAL A 47 24.90 0.37 13.51
CA VAL A 47 24.44 1.28 12.48
C VAL A 47 22.97 1.52 12.85
N SER A 48 22.71 2.64 13.48
CA SER A 48 21.38 3.16 13.67
C SER A 48 20.74 3.13 12.28
N LYS A 49 19.91 2.10 12.04
CA LYS A 49 18.96 2.13 10.94
C LYS A 49 18.12 3.34 11.26
N ARG A 50 18.46 4.47 10.67
CA ARG A 50 17.63 5.67 10.73
C ARG A 50 16.31 5.19 10.16
N GLU A 51 15.36 4.87 11.02
CA GLU A 51 13.99 4.61 10.61
C GLU A 51 13.57 5.88 9.88
N LEU A 52 13.52 5.81 8.56
CA LEU A 52 12.92 6.86 7.75
C LEU A 52 11.48 6.90 8.21
N LYS A 53 11.17 7.87 9.07
CA LYS A 53 9.80 8.09 9.52
C LYS A 53 8.99 8.49 8.31
N MET A 54 8.28 7.51 7.75
CA MET A 54 7.38 7.76 6.64
C MET A 54 6.33 8.77 7.08
N ILE A 55 6.14 9.82 6.29
CA ILE A 55 5.15 10.88 6.59
C ILE A 55 3.73 10.30 6.51
N LEU A 56 3.50 9.41 5.54
CA LEU A 56 2.22 8.73 5.37
C LEU A 56 2.30 7.35 6.03
N ASN A 57 1.29 7.01 6.83
CA ASN A 57 1.12 5.65 7.36
C ASN A 57 0.47 4.77 6.30
N HIS A 58 -0.69 5.19 5.78
CA HIS A 58 -1.40 4.51 4.71
C HIS A 58 -2.27 5.48 3.89
N VAL A 59 -2.70 5.01 2.74
CA VAL A 59 -3.71 5.65 1.90
C VAL A 59 -4.79 4.64 1.54
N SER A 60 -6.02 5.12 1.33
CA SER A 60 -7.17 4.27 0.97
C SER A 60 -7.88 4.83 -0.24
N VAL A 61 -8.38 3.95 -1.12
CA VAL A 61 -9.26 4.28 -2.22
C VAL A 61 -10.57 3.52 -2.11
N GLY A 62 -11.67 4.18 -2.49
CA GLY A 62 -12.99 3.55 -2.56
C GLY A 62 -13.17 2.81 -3.87
N VAL A 63 -13.77 1.60 -3.80
CA VAL A 63 -14.10 0.78 -4.96
C VAL A 63 -15.53 0.26 -4.85
N SER A 64 -16.22 0.16 -5.99
CA SER A 64 -17.61 -0.30 -6.06
C SER A 64 -17.75 -1.81 -5.82
N ASN A 65 -16.73 -2.59 -6.23
CA ASN A 65 -16.68 -4.04 -6.06
C ASN A 65 -15.30 -4.45 -5.57
N VAL A 66 -15.23 -4.85 -4.30
CA VAL A 66 -13.95 -5.21 -3.65
C VAL A 66 -13.34 -6.46 -4.27
N ALA A 67 -14.12 -7.47 -4.65
CA ALA A 67 -13.59 -8.70 -5.25
C ALA A 67 -12.90 -8.41 -6.59
N SER A 68 -13.57 -7.69 -7.50
CA SER A 68 -12.98 -7.30 -8.79
C SER A 68 -11.77 -6.37 -8.63
N ALA A 69 -11.81 -5.47 -7.64
CA ALA A 69 -10.68 -4.59 -7.34
C ALA A 69 -9.48 -5.38 -6.81
N VAL A 70 -9.73 -6.41 -5.99
CA VAL A 70 -8.67 -7.31 -5.49
C VAL A 70 -7.99 -8.05 -6.64
N ASP A 71 -8.75 -8.61 -7.59
CA ASP A 71 -8.20 -9.29 -8.77
C ASP A 71 -7.32 -8.35 -9.61
N PHE A 72 -7.78 -7.10 -9.76
CA PHE A 72 -7.03 -6.06 -10.46
C PHE A 72 -5.74 -5.71 -9.71
N TYR A 73 -5.83 -5.30 -8.43
CA TYR A 73 -4.69 -4.81 -7.68
C TYR A 73 -3.69 -5.91 -7.30
N ASP A 74 -4.12 -7.15 -7.06
CA ASP A 74 -3.22 -8.29 -6.86
C ASP A 74 -2.29 -8.48 -8.07
N SER A 75 -2.86 -8.38 -9.28
CA SER A 75 -2.11 -8.57 -10.52
C SER A 75 -1.21 -7.37 -10.83
N VAL A 76 -1.77 -6.17 -10.76
CA VAL A 76 -1.09 -4.92 -11.13
C VAL A 76 0.05 -4.59 -10.16
N LEU A 77 -0.17 -4.74 -8.86
CA LEU A 77 0.85 -4.45 -7.85
C LEU A 77 1.90 -5.57 -7.75
N SER A 78 1.58 -6.80 -8.15
CA SER A 78 2.59 -7.86 -8.23
C SER A 78 3.71 -7.54 -9.23
N ALA A 79 3.42 -6.80 -10.29
CA ALA A 79 4.42 -6.30 -11.23
C ALA A 79 5.46 -5.38 -10.57
N LEU A 80 5.07 -4.74 -9.47
CA LEU A 80 5.91 -3.86 -8.66
C LEU A 80 6.50 -4.57 -7.43
N SER A 81 6.35 -5.91 -7.33
CA SER A 81 6.74 -6.71 -6.16
C SER A 81 5.99 -6.36 -4.88
N VAL A 82 4.85 -5.69 -4.98
CA VAL A 82 3.96 -5.37 -3.86
C VAL A 82 2.90 -6.46 -3.74
N ARG A 83 2.74 -7.01 -2.54
CA ARG A 83 1.80 -8.12 -2.27
C ARG A 83 0.66 -7.66 -1.38
N ARG A 84 -0.46 -8.35 -1.50
CA ARG A 84 -1.56 -8.20 -0.57
C ARG A 84 -1.15 -8.77 0.79
N SER A 85 -1.29 -7.96 1.83
CA SER A 85 -0.96 -8.30 3.22
C SER A 85 -2.20 -8.63 4.06
N HIS A 86 -3.37 -8.12 3.67
CA HIS A 86 -4.63 -8.37 4.39
C HIS A 86 -5.82 -8.37 3.45
N TYR A 87 -6.87 -9.13 3.82
CA TYR A 87 -8.12 -9.19 3.07
C TYR A 87 -9.31 -9.47 3.99
N ILE A 88 -10.33 -8.67 3.86
CA ILE A 88 -11.65 -8.88 4.48
C ILE A 88 -12.65 -8.97 3.34
N GLU A 89 -13.23 -10.15 3.16
CA GLU A 89 -14.14 -10.46 2.05
C GLU A 89 -15.23 -9.40 1.89
N ASN A 90 -15.40 -8.88 0.68
CA ASN A 90 -16.36 -7.85 0.30
C ASN A 90 -16.26 -6.53 1.09
N VAL A 91 -15.23 -6.32 1.88
CA VAL A 91 -15.02 -5.11 2.69
C VAL A 91 -13.78 -4.37 2.25
N ALA A 92 -12.61 -4.99 2.31
CA ALA A 92 -11.36 -4.31 1.98
C ALA A 92 -10.18 -5.26 1.77
N ALA A 93 -9.14 -4.78 1.09
CA ALA A 93 -7.85 -5.40 0.99
C ALA A 93 -6.75 -4.38 1.26
N ALA A 94 -5.64 -4.83 1.86
CA ALA A 94 -4.45 -4.03 2.07
C ALA A 94 -3.24 -4.63 1.37
N TYR A 95 -2.35 -3.77 0.95
CA TYR A 95 -1.13 -4.08 0.20
C TYR A 95 0.07 -3.42 0.86
N GLY A 96 1.25 -4.04 0.64
CA GLY A 96 2.50 -3.60 1.25
C GLY A 96 2.80 -4.33 2.57
N GLU A 97 3.99 -4.10 3.12
CA GLU A 97 4.45 -4.81 4.33
C GLU A 97 3.77 -4.30 5.60
N ASN A 98 3.41 -2.99 5.63
CA ASN A 98 2.80 -2.32 6.78
C ASN A 98 1.41 -1.77 6.45
N PHE A 99 0.70 -2.39 5.50
CA PHE A 99 -0.66 -1.98 5.11
C PHE A 99 -0.71 -0.57 4.50
N GLU A 100 0.28 -0.21 3.68
CA GLU A 100 0.44 1.15 3.18
C GLU A 100 -0.64 1.57 2.18
N PHE A 101 -1.21 0.63 1.44
CA PHE A 101 -2.26 0.91 0.46
C PHE A 101 -3.48 0.04 0.69
N TRP A 102 -4.66 0.67 0.71
CA TRP A 102 -5.93 -0.01 0.92
C TRP A 102 -6.92 0.25 -0.21
N VAL A 103 -7.64 -0.78 -0.56
CA VAL A 103 -8.84 -0.70 -1.40
C VAL A 103 -10.02 -1.21 -0.61
N GLY A 104 -11.16 -0.53 -0.66
CA GLY A 104 -12.31 -0.96 0.14
C GLY A 104 -13.62 -0.33 -0.27
N CYS A 105 -14.71 -0.90 0.25
CA CYS A 105 -16.03 -0.34 0.09
C CYS A 105 -16.12 1.00 0.85
N PRO A 106 -16.52 2.11 0.21
CA PRO A 106 -16.65 3.39 0.91
C PRO A 106 -17.75 3.33 1.98
N CYS A 107 -17.57 4.14 3.06
CA CYS A 107 -18.50 4.18 4.18
C CYS A 107 -19.86 4.77 3.82
N GLU A 108 -19.85 5.79 2.96
CA GLU A 108 -21.01 6.58 2.59
C GLU A 108 -20.98 6.84 1.08
N ASN A 109 -22.15 6.78 0.47
CA ASN A 109 -22.33 6.95 -0.97
C ASN A 109 -21.60 5.87 -1.81
N GLY A 110 -21.66 5.97 -3.12
CA GLY A 110 -20.92 5.10 -4.03
C GLY A 110 -19.43 5.43 -4.07
N ALA A 111 -18.62 4.52 -4.61
CA ALA A 111 -17.22 4.80 -4.89
C ALA A 111 -17.08 5.98 -5.83
N SER A 112 -16.11 6.86 -5.56
CA SER A 112 -15.77 7.99 -6.41
C SER A 112 -14.27 8.26 -6.36
N SER A 113 -13.68 8.55 -7.51
CA SER A 113 -12.31 9.01 -7.60
C SER A 113 -12.21 10.52 -7.36
N GLY A 114 -11.22 10.96 -6.60
CA GLY A 114 -10.95 12.39 -6.43
C GLY A 114 -10.34 13.03 -7.69
N ASN A 115 -10.87 14.17 -8.14
CA ASN A 115 -10.25 14.93 -9.21
C ASN A 115 -8.88 15.46 -8.76
N GLY A 116 -7.82 15.17 -9.53
CA GLY A 116 -6.44 15.53 -9.18
C GLY A 116 -5.73 14.56 -8.23
N THR A 117 -6.44 13.63 -7.61
CA THR A 117 -5.84 12.62 -6.73
C THR A 117 -5.19 11.51 -7.54
N HIS A 118 -3.98 11.12 -7.17
CA HIS A 118 -3.36 9.88 -7.63
C HIS A 118 -2.40 9.33 -6.57
N ILE A 119 -2.09 8.05 -6.67
CA ILE A 119 -1.17 7.37 -5.75
C ILE A 119 -0.05 6.77 -6.59
N ALA A 120 1.20 7.14 -6.26
CA ALA A 120 2.39 6.66 -6.94
C ALA A 120 3.06 5.55 -6.13
N PHE A 121 3.35 4.44 -6.80
CA PHE A 121 4.08 3.29 -6.28
C PHE A 121 5.49 3.26 -6.86
N ASN A 122 6.48 3.01 -6.01
CA ASN A 122 7.84 2.78 -6.46
C ASN A 122 7.95 1.47 -7.24
N ALA A 123 8.54 1.53 -8.41
CA ALA A 123 8.83 0.38 -9.25
C ALA A 123 10.32 -0.03 -9.12
N PRO A 124 10.65 -1.33 -9.11
CA PRO A 124 12.03 -1.78 -9.03
C PRO A 124 12.82 -1.55 -10.33
N SER A 125 12.16 -1.38 -11.48
CA SER A 125 12.79 -1.13 -12.77
C SER A 125 11.80 -0.51 -13.77
N LYS A 126 12.30 -0.05 -14.93
CA LYS A 126 11.45 0.45 -16.04
C LYS A 126 10.56 -0.64 -16.60
N GLU A 127 11.08 -1.86 -16.71
CA GLU A 127 10.33 -3.03 -17.19
C GLU A 127 9.15 -3.35 -16.26
N ALA A 128 9.31 -3.12 -14.95
CA ALA A 128 8.23 -3.27 -13.98
C ALA A 128 7.13 -2.21 -14.19
N VAL A 129 7.50 -0.98 -14.56
CA VAL A 129 6.54 0.08 -14.94
C VAL A 129 5.78 -0.32 -16.21
N ASP A 130 6.47 -0.86 -17.21
CA ASP A 130 5.85 -1.31 -18.45
C ASP A 130 4.89 -2.46 -18.19
N LEU A 131 5.30 -3.45 -17.38
CA LEU A 131 4.48 -4.59 -17.00
C LEU A 131 3.25 -4.16 -16.20
N PHE A 132 3.41 -3.26 -15.21
CA PHE A 132 2.32 -2.66 -14.45
C PHE A 132 1.26 -2.07 -15.39
N TYR A 133 1.68 -1.27 -16.36
CA TYR A 133 0.77 -0.63 -17.31
C TYR A 133 0.06 -1.64 -18.21
N ALA A 134 0.78 -2.59 -18.79
CA ALA A 134 0.22 -3.60 -19.66
C ALA A 134 -0.80 -4.49 -18.91
N THR A 135 -0.46 -4.91 -17.69
CA THR A 135 -1.33 -5.69 -16.81
C THR A 135 -2.62 -4.94 -16.50
N ALA A 136 -2.51 -3.67 -16.11
CA ALA A 136 -3.67 -2.85 -15.78
C ALA A 136 -4.64 -2.71 -16.96
N LEU A 137 -4.14 -2.46 -18.17
CA LEU A 137 -4.99 -2.39 -19.36
C LEU A 137 -5.62 -3.73 -19.73
N GLY A 138 -4.87 -4.83 -19.57
CA GLY A 138 -5.38 -6.19 -19.80
C GLY A 138 -6.52 -6.59 -18.86
N LEU A 139 -6.60 -5.98 -17.68
CA LEU A 139 -7.64 -6.21 -16.68
C LEU A 139 -8.75 -5.15 -16.67
N GLY A 140 -8.86 -4.37 -17.74
CA GLY A 140 -9.94 -3.41 -17.92
C GLY A 140 -9.68 -2.02 -17.32
N GLY A 141 -8.49 -1.77 -16.83
CA GLY A 141 -8.05 -0.42 -16.48
C GLY A 141 -7.92 0.48 -17.72
N SER A 142 -7.91 1.77 -17.52
CA SER A 142 -7.78 2.75 -18.60
C SER A 142 -6.47 3.52 -18.53
N CYS A 143 -5.95 3.91 -19.71
CA CYS A 143 -4.73 4.70 -19.81
C CYS A 143 -4.94 6.11 -19.25
N ALA A 144 -4.08 6.53 -18.32
CA ALA A 144 -3.98 7.92 -17.85
C ALA A 144 -2.59 8.54 -18.14
N GLY A 145 -1.69 7.77 -18.76
CA GLY A 145 -0.36 8.18 -19.22
C GLY A 145 0.49 6.95 -19.54
N LYS A 146 0.89 6.78 -20.81
CA LYS A 146 1.71 5.64 -21.25
C LYS A 146 3.07 5.63 -20.53
N PRO A 147 3.72 4.45 -20.41
CA PRO A 147 5.09 4.36 -19.89
C PRO A 147 6.04 5.29 -20.66
N GLY A 148 6.92 5.96 -19.95
CA GLY A 148 7.90 6.85 -20.54
C GLY A 148 8.58 7.77 -19.55
N LEU A 149 9.67 8.41 -20.00
CA LEU A 149 10.36 9.44 -19.24
C LEU A 149 9.46 10.67 -19.05
N ARG A 150 9.60 11.30 -17.89
CA ARG A 150 8.92 12.55 -17.50
C ARG A 150 9.97 13.60 -17.11
N PRO A 151 10.62 14.22 -18.09
CA PRO A 151 11.71 15.18 -17.82
C PRO A 151 11.26 16.34 -16.93
N GLU A 152 9.97 16.70 -16.99
CA GLU A 152 9.34 17.71 -16.16
C GLU A 152 9.34 17.40 -14.66
N TYR A 153 9.47 16.09 -14.28
CA TYR A 153 9.55 15.65 -12.90
C TYR A 153 10.96 15.27 -12.47
N GLY A 154 11.84 14.96 -13.43
CA GLY A 154 13.24 14.60 -13.18
C GLY A 154 13.87 13.87 -14.37
N GLU A 155 15.20 13.96 -14.51
CA GLU A 155 15.93 13.38 -15.65
C GLU A 155 15.77 11.86 -15.77
N THR A 156 15.63 11.15 -14.63
CA THR A 156 15.52 9.70 -14.56
C THR A 156 14.09 9.22 -14.30
N TYR A 157 13.15 10.15 -14.12
CA TYR A 157 11.77 9.83 -13.77
C TYR A 157 11.05 9.09 -14.90
N TYR A 158 10.89 7.77 -14.76
CA TYR A 158 10.19 6.91 -15.72
C TYR A 158 8.90 6.41 -15.10
N ALA A 159 7.75 6.75 -15.69
CA ALA A 159 6.46 6.47 -15.07
C ALA A 159 5.38 6.11 -16.07
N ALA A 160 4.36 5.39 -15.57
CA ALA A 160 3.11 5.12 -16.24
C ALA A 160 1.93 5.39 -15.30
N PHE A 161 0.81 5.81 -15.87
CA PHE A 161 -0.41 6.14 -15.14
C PHE A 161 -1.58 5.35 -15.69
N VAL A 162 -2.36 4.76 -14.82
CA VAL A 162 -3.60 4.04 -15.17
C VAL A 162 -4.74 4.46 -14.24
N ARG A 163 -5.96 4.16 -14.64
CA ARG A 163 -7.13 4.24 -13.78
C ARG A 163 -7.73 2.84 -13.65
N ASP A 164 -8.17 2.52 -12.44
CA ASP A 164 -8.99 1.34 -12.19
C ASP A 164 -10.43 1.52 -12.73
N ALA A 165 -11.29 0.53 -12.51
CA ALA A 165 -12.68 0.55 -12.96
C ALA A 165 -13.52 1.66 -12.28
N ASP A 166 -13.15 2.10 -11.09
CA ASP A 166 -13.80 3.17 -10.34
C ASP A 166 -13.20 4.56 -10.64
N GLY A 167 -12.20 4.63 -11.51
CA GLY A 167 -11.53 5.86 -11.93
C GLY A 167 -10.40 6.32 -11.00
N ASN A 168 -10.03 5.53 -9.98
CA ASN A 168 -8.88 5.85 -9.13
C ASN A 168 -7.61 5.84 -9.97
N LYS A 169 -6.87 6.95 -9.94
CA LYS A 169 -5.62 7.09 -10.68
C LYS A 169 -4.46 6.56 -9.86
N VAL A 170 -3.73 5.61 -10.42
CA VAL A 170 -2.51 5.05 -9.82
C VAL A 170 -1.35 5.18 -10.79
N GLU A 171 -0.17 5.33 -10.25
CA GLU A 171 1.09 5.53 -10.96
C GLU A 171 2.10 4.47 -10.53
N ALA A 172 2.88 3.96 -11.46
CA ALA A 172 4.13 3.28 -11.18
C ALA A 172 5.28 4.16 -11.61
N VAL A 173 6.28 4.35 -10.75
CA VAL A 173 7.42 5.23 -11.01
C VAL A 173 8.74 4.56 -10.66
N PHE A 174 9.71 4.66 -11.55
CA PHE A 174 11.11 4.31 -11.36
C PHE A 174 11.97 5.57 -11.49
N MET A 175 12.84 5.81 -10.50
CA MET A 175 13.74 6.97 -10.45
C MET A 175 15.20 6.54 -10.32
#